data_553cd0f339a28958d70e7df7d0aa2e97
#
_entry.id   553cd0f339a28958d70e7df7d0aa2e97
#
_cell.length_a   1.000
_cell.length_b   1.000
_cell.length_c   1.000
_cell.angle_alpha   90.00
_cell.angle_beta   90.00
_cell.angle_gamma   90.00
#
_symmetry.space_group_name_H-M   'P 1'
#
loop_
_entity.id
_entity.type
_entity.pdbx_description
1 polymer ?
#
loop_
_entity_poly.entity_id
_entity_poly.type
_entity_poly.pdbx_seq_one_letter_code
_entity_poly.pdbx_strand_id
1 'polypeptide(L)'
;MSETESQPLVRRSEDISAEPVDAADGLTKAVLVGEEHGAPNVAIREFRLAPGGTVPRHTNEIEHEQYVLQGEYVVGVAGEEYTVGPGDAVHIPAGAVHWYRNEGAEAGVFICAVPTGDDAIQVLEEEPQR
;
A
#
# COMPACT_ATOMS: atom_id res chain seq x y z
N MET A 1 3.16 -33.12 0.31
CA MET A 1 2.97 -32.50 0.23
C MET A 1 2.31 -31.80 0.29
N SER A 2 2.69 -31.81 0.33
CA SER A 2 1.58 -31.18 0.44
C SER A 2 1.50 -29.98 -0.37
N GLU A 3 0.44 -29.81 -0.98
CA GLU A 3 0.27 -28.66 -1.80
C GLU A 3 0.24 -27.40 -0.99
N THR A 4 0.13 -27.55 0.33
CA THR A 4 0.14 -26.35 1.15
C THR A 4 1.53 -25.91 1.52
N GLU A 5 2.52 -26.66 1.15
CA GLU A 5 3.87 -26.26 1.47
C GLU A 5 4.32 -25.16 0.57
N SER A 6 4.88 -24.14 1.16
CA SER A 6 5.50 -23.10 0.37
C SER A 6 7.00 -23.28 0.41
N GLN A 7 7.66 -22.78 -0.60
CA GLN A 7 9.10 -22.91 -0.73
C GLN A 7 9.78 -21.60 -0.38
N PRO A 8 10.95 -21.66 0.23
CA PRO A 8 11.72 -20.43 0.45
C PRO A 8 12.00 -19.76 -0.89
N LEU A 9 12.00 -18.44 -0.87
CA LEU A 9 12.16 -17.68 -2.11
C LEU A 9 12.89 -16.39 -1.80
N VAL A 10 13.84 -16.05 -2.66
CA VAL A 10 14.47 -14.74 -2.62
C VAL A 10 14.21 -14.11 -3.98
N ARG A 11 13.55 -12.96 -3.98
CA ARG A 11 13.37 -12.20 -5.20
C ARG A 11 14.42 -11.10 -5.20
N ARG A 12 15.11 -10.95 -6.31
CA ARG A 12 16.14 -9.92 -6.41
C ARG A 12 15.52 -8.62 -6.88
N SER A 13 16.12 -7.51 -6.52
CA SER A 13 15.55 -6.22 -6.87
C SER A 13 15.34 -6.08 -8.37
N GLU A 14 16.20 -6.68 -9.18
CA GLU A 14 16.05 -6.58 -10.62
C GLU A 14 14.85 -7.36 -11.16
N ASP A 15 14.26 -8.26 -10.34
CA ASP A 15 13.08 -9.00 -10.73
C ASP A 15 11.79 -8.34 -10.29
N ILE A 16 11.89 -7.21 -9.61
CA ILE A 16 10.73 -6.54 -9.02
C ILE A 16 10.52 -5.23 -9.78
N SER A 17 9.33 -5.04 -10.31
CA SER A 17 9.02 -3.82 -11.04
C SER A 17 7.76 -3.20 -10.51
N ALA A 18 7.71 -1.88 -10.59
CA ALA A 18 6.57 -1.11 -10.11
C ALA A 18 5.68 -0.75 -11.29
N GLU A 19 4.38 -0.66 -11.01
CA GLU A 19 3.40 -0.29 -12.03
C GLU A 19 2.51 0.82 -11.49
N PRO A 20 2.03 1.71 -12.37
CA PRO A 20 1.11 2.74 -11.91
C PRO A 20 -0.17 2.14 -11.37
N VAL A 21 -0.74 2.81 -10.37
CA VAL A 21 -2.04 2.42 -9.82
C VAL A 21 -3.07 3.33 -10.44
N ASP A 22 -3.98 2.77 -11.24
CA ASP A 22 -4.91 3.56 -12.04
C ASP A 22 -5.85 4.41 -11.22
N ALA A 23 -6.24 3.93 -10.05
CA ALA A 23 -7.21 4.65 -9.23
C ALA A 23 -6.59 5.85 -8.51
N ALA A 24 -5.28 6.03 -8.59
CA ALA A 24 -4.57 7.08 -7.86
C ALA A 24 -3.83 7.96 -8.85
N ASP A 25 -3.34 9.08 -8.34
CA ASP A 25 -2.57 10.03 -9.13
C ASP A 25 -1.17 10.06 -8.57
N GLY A 26 -0.20 9.57 -9.33
CA GLY A 26 1.19 9.59 -8.90
C GLY A 26 1.59 8.48 -7.96
N LEU A 27 0.88 7.37 -7.98
CA LEU A 27 1.19 6.24 -7.12
C LEU A 27 1.63 5.05 -7.97
N THR A 28 2.73 4.40 -7.56
CA THR A 28 3.14 3.13 -8.16
C THR A 28 3.16 2.05 -7.09
N LYS A 29 3.00 0.83 -7.53
CA LYS A 29 2.96 -0.33 -6.64
C LYS A 29 3.86 -1.42 -7.19
N ALA A 30 4.67 -2.01 -6.33
CA ALA A 30 5.48 -3.18 -6.67
C ALA A 30 5.13 -4.28 -5.69
N VAL A 31 4.78 -5.45 -6.20
CA VAL A 31 4.54 -6.60 -5.34
C VAL A 31 5.90 -7.21 -5.05
N LEU A 32 6.30 -7.21 -3.79
CA LEU A 32 7.60 -7.72 -3.41
C LEU A 32 7.55 -9.23 -3.26
N VAL A 33 6.63 -9.74 -2.47
CA VAL A 33 6.35 -11.16 -2.37
C VAL A 33 4.85 -11.29 -2.19
N GLY A 34 4.21 -12.08 -3.03
CA GLY A 34 2.79 -12.23 -2.96
C GLY A 34 2.34 -13.65 -3.24
N GLU A 35 1.06 -13.81 -3.38
CA GLU A 35 0.47 -15.12 -3.61
C GLU A 35 1.01 -15.75 -4.88
N GLU A 36 1.21 -14.94 -5.91
CA GLU A 36 1.75 -15.44 -7.17
C GLU A 36 3.17 -15.96 -7.04
N HIS A 37 3.84 -15.64 -5.94
CA HIS A 37 5.20 -16.13 -5.68
C HIS A 37 5.21 -17.26 -4.67
N GLY A 38 4.03 -17.75 -4.28
CA GLY A 38 3.94 -18.87 -3.36
C GLY A 38 3.77 -18.51 -1.91
N ALA A 39 3.55 -17.23 -1.58
CA ALA A 39 3.30 -16.86 -0.20
C ALA A 39 1.84 -17.17 0.14
N PRO A 40 1.61 -18.03 1.13
CA PRO A 40 0.23 -18.51 1.34
C PRO A 40 -0.64 -17.58 2.18
N ASN A 41 -0.06 -16.76 3.05
CA ASN A 41 -0.87 -16.03 4.02
C ASN A 41 -0.68 -14.54 4.02
N VAL A 42 0.51 -14.05 3.67
CA VAL A 42 0.83 -12.63 3.77
C VAL A 42 1.58 -12.20 2.52
N ALA A 43 1.18 -11.05 1.97
CA ALA A 43 1.89 -10.45 0.84
C ALA A 43 2.48 -9.12 1.30
N ILE A 44 3.63 -8.75 0.73
CA ILE A 44 4.19 -7.42 0.99
C ILE A 44 4.37 -6.70 -0.34
N ARG A 45 4.04 -5.41 -0.32
CA ARG A 45 4.09 -4.55 -1.49
C ARG A 45 4.80 -3.26 -1.11
N GLU A 46 5.43 -2.62 -2.09
CA GLU A 46 6.02 -1.31 -1.89
C GLU A 46 5.23 -0.30 -2.71
N PHE A 47 4.85 0.79 -2.07
CA PHE A 47 4.17 1.88 -2.73
C PHE A 47 5.04 3.11 -2.73
N ARG A 48 4.99 3.85 -3.83
CA ARG A 48 5.72 5.11 -3.96
C ARG A 48 4.74 6.16 -4.43
N LEU A 49 4.57 7.20 -3.63
CA LEU A 49 3.64 8.29 -3.91
C LEU A 49 4.46 9.52 -4.25
N ALA A 50 4.36 9.98 -5.48
CA ALA A 50 5.15 11.10 -5.99
C ALA A 50 4.77 12.39 -5.26
N PRO A 51 5.67 13.39 -5.24
CA PRO A 51 5.29 14.70 -4.73
C PRO A 51 4.07 15.21 -5.50
N GLY A 52 3.07 15.69 -4.76
CA GLY A 52 1.81 16.10 -5.36
C GLY A 52 0.83 14.97 -5.62
N GLY A 53 1.26 13.73 -5.40
CA GLY A 53 0.39 12.58 -5.66
C GLY A 53 -0.73 12.46 -4.65
N THR A 54 -1.82 11.82 -5.07
CA THR A 54 -2.99 11.61 -4.21
C THR A 54 -3.60 10.26 -4.48
N VAL A 55 -4.18 9.69 -3.44
CA VAL A 55 -4.98 8.47 -3.53
C VAL A 55 -6.36 8.83 -3.00
N PRO A 56 -7.42 8.63 -3.79
CA PRO A 56 -8.75 9.06 -3.36
C PRO A 56 -9.26 8.21 -2.20
N ARG A 57 -10.31 8.70 -1.55
CA ARG A 57 -10.94 7.97 -0.47
C ARG A 57 -11.46 6.64 -1.00
N HIS A 58 -11.12 5.58 -0.30
CA HIS A 58 -11.51 4.23 -0.74
C HIS A 58 -11.52 3.31 0.46
N THR A 59 -12.08 2.12 0.25
CA THR A 59 -12.06 1.05 1.25
C THR A 59 -11.47 -0.18 0.60
N ASN A 60 -10.87 -1.02 1.43
CA ASN A 60 -10.41 -2.35 1.05
C ASN A 60 -11.07 -3.36 1.95
N GLU A 61 -11.25 -4.58 1.46
CA GLU A 61 -11.83 -5.64 2.30
C GLU A 61 -10.82 -6.21 3.27
N ILE A 62 -9.53 -5.99 3.02
CA ILE A 62 -8.47 -6.55 3.86
C ILE A 62 -7.79 -5.43 4.63
N GLU A 63 -7.20 -5.80 5.76
CA GLU A 63 -6.46 -4.82 6.55
C GLU A 63 -5.08 -4.61 5.95
N HIS A 64 -4.48 -3.47 6.28
CA HIS A 64 -3.15 -3.10 5.79
C HIS A 64 -2.26 -2.73 6.97
N GLU A 65 -1.03 -3.25 6.98
CA GLU A 65 -0.03 -2.82 7.94
C GLU A 65 1.10 -2.18 7.15
N GLN A 66 1.45 -0.96 7.47
CA GLN A 66 2.37 -0.18 6.66
C GLN A 66 3.55 0.31 7.47
N TYR A 67 4.69 0.41 6.82
CA TYR A 67 5.90 0.92 7.43
C TYR A 67 6.52 1.92 6.45
N VAL A 68 6.75 3.15 6.91
CA VAL A 68 7.22 4.22 6.05
C VAL A 68 8.73 4.17 5.93
N LEU A 69 9.21 4.17 4.70
CA LEU A 69 10.65 4.11 4.42
C LEU A 69 11.23 5.48 4.09
N GLN A 70 10.47 6.32 3.39
CA GLN A 70 11.03 7.56 2.86
C GLN A 70 9.93 8.59 2.71
N GLY A 71 10.31 9.86 2.93
CA GLY A 71 9.42 10.97 2.68
C GLY A 71 8.41 11.17 3.77
N GLU A 72 7.71 12.31 3.70
CA GLU A 72 6.64 12.64 4.63
C GLU A 72 5.38 12.82 3.82
N TYR A 73 4.28 12.25 4.27
CA TYR A 73 3.02 12.39 3.57
C TYR A 73 1.87 12.28 4.57
N VAL A 74 0.67 12.60 4.10
CA VAL A 74 -0.53 12.59 4.93
C VAL A 74 -1.33 11.34 4.60
N VAL A 75 -1.75 10.61 5.62
CA VAL A 75 -2.69 9.53 5.46
C VAL A 75 -3.93 9.84 6.27
N GLY A 76 -5.09 9.72 5.64
CA GLY A 76 -6.36 9.87 6.31
C GLY A 76 -6.97 8.51 6.54
N VAL A 77 -7.39 8.23 7.76
CA VAL A 77 -7.99 6.94 8.11
C VAL A 77 -9.16 7.21 9.03
N ALA A 78 -10.32 6.73 8.63
CA ALA A 78 -11.54 6.80 9.47
C ALA A 78 -11.81 8.21 9.99
N GLY A 79 -11.59 9.19 9.14
CA GLY A 79 -11.92 10.58 9.47
C GLY A 79 -10.81 11.37 10.15
N GLU A 80 -9.67 10.76 10.43
CA GLU A 80 -8.55 11.44 11.06
C GLU A 80 -7.39 11.54 10.09
N GLU A 81 -6.62 12.62 10.18
CA GLU A 81 -5.44 12.82 9.36
C GLU A 81 -4.18 12.65 10.18
N TYR A 82 -3.20 11.98 9.59
CA TYR A 82 -1.92 11.78 10.25
C TYR A 82 -0.81 12.11 9.26
N THR A 83 0.16 12.89 9.69
CA THR A 83 1.39 13.09 8.92
C THR A 83 2.37 12.03 9.38
N VAL A 84 2.88 11.26 8.44
CA VAL A 84 3.80 10.16 8.76
C VAL A 84 5.10 10.36 8.01
N GLY A 85 6.17 9.83 8.57
CA GLY A 85 7.50 9.90 7.99
C GLY A 85 8.29 8.66 8.28
N PRO A 86 9.56 8.61 7.86
CA PRO A 86 10.35 7.37 7.94
C PRO A 86 10.36 6.78 9.33
N GLY A 87 10.11 5.49 9.41
CA GLY A 87 10.08 4.77 10.67
C GLY A 87 8.72 4.71 11.32
N ASP A 88 7.74 5.45 10.81
CA ASP A 88 6.39 5.37 11.36
C ASP A 88 5.67 4.15 10.81
N ALA A 89 4.77 3.60 11.61
CA ALA A 89 3.99 2.45 11.22
C ALA A 89 2.51 2.79 11.30
N VAL A 90 1.71 2.25 10.37
CA VAL A 90 0.29 2.56 10.25
C VAL A 90 -0.49 1.28 10.13
N HIS A 91 -1.57 1.16 10.91
CA HIS A 91 -2.52 0.06 10.78
C HIS A 91 -3.82 0.62 10.23
N ILE A 92 -4.28 0.04 9.13
CA ILE A 92 -5.56 0.42 8.54
C ILE A 92 -6.48 -0.78 8.63
N PRO A 93 -7.52 -0.70 9.46
CA PRO A 93 -8.45 -1.83 9.59
C PRO A 93 -9.18 -2.13 8.31
N ALA A 94 -9.58 -3.38 8.15
CA ALA A 94 -10.40 -3.77 7.00
C ALA A 94 -11.66 -2.91 6.99
N GLY A 95 -12.01 -2.40 5.81
CA GLY A 95 -13.22 -1.60 5.63
C GLY A 95 -13.08 -0.14 6.01
N ALA A 96 -11.99 0.27 6.62
CA ALA A 96 -11.84 1.68 7.00
C ALA A 96 -11.61 2.55 5.76
N VAL A 97 -12.29 3.68 5.71
CA VAL A 97 -12.10 4.63 4.61
C VAL A 97 -10.75 5.29 4.80
N HIS A 98 -9.94 5.28 3.76
CA HIS A 98 -8.62 5.91 3.86
C HIS A 98 -8.21 6.51 2.53
N TRP A 99 -7.22 7.40 2.61
CA TRP A 99 -6.71 8.14 1.46
C TRP A 99 -5.31 8.64 1.80
N TYR A 100 -4.58 9.08 0.76
CA TYR A 100 -3.21 9.60 0.94
C TYR A 100 -3.04 10.87 0.13
N ARG A 101 -2.12 11.72 0.61
CA ARG A 101 -1.79 12.96 -0.08
C ARG A 101 -0.34 13.31 0.25
N ASN A 102 0.46 13.54 -0.79
CA ASN A 102 1.86 13.92 -0.60
C ASN A 102 2.05 15.38 -0.94
N GLU A 103 2.17 16.20 0.08
CA GLU A 103 2.41 17.63 -0.09
C GLU A 103 3.87 18.00 0.04
N GLY A 104 4.74 17.01 0.21
CA GLY A 104 6.15 17.25 0.39
C GLY A 104 6.90 17.35 -0.92
N ALA A 105 8.21 17.55 -0.81
CA ALA A 105 9.06 17.70 -1.96
C ALA A 105 9.70 16.41 -2.43
N GLU A 106 9.46 15.33 -1.69
CA GLU A 106 10.14 14.06 -1.92
C GLU A 106 9.08 12.97 -1.97
N ALA A 107 9.34 11.92 -2.75
CA ALA A 107 8.41 10.81 -2.84
C ALA A 107 8.22 10.15 -1.48
N GLY A 108 7.00 9.76 -1.19
CA GLY A 108 6.70 8.97 -0.02
C GLY A 108 6.74 7.50 -0.39
N VAL A 109 7.50 6.71 0.37
CA VAL A 109 7.67 5.29 0.06
C VAL A 109 7.33 4.50 1.30
N PHE A 110 6.45 3.51 1.15
CA PHE A 110 6.10 2.67 2.28
C PHE A 110 5.91 1.22 1.83
N ILE A 111 6.16 0.31 2.77
CA ILE A 111 5.91 -1.11 2.61
C ILE A 111 4.55 -1.40 3.22
N CYS A 112 3.79 -2.24 2.56
CA CYS A 112 2.45 -2.61 3.04
C CYS A 112 2.33 -4.11 3.08
N ALA A 113 2.02 -4.65 4.26
CA ALA A 113 1.76 -6.06 4.44
C ALA A 113 0.25 -6.28 4.49
N VAL A 114 -0.22 -7.26 3.74
CA VAL A 114 -1.65 -7.56 3.67
C VAL A 114 -1.85 -9.07 3.65
N PRO A 115 -3.03 -9.55 4.06
CA PRO A 115 -3.35 -10.97 3.85
C PRO A 115 -3.42 -11.25 2.35
N THR A 116 -3.03 -12.46 1.97
CA THR A 116 -3.24 -12.88 0.59
C THR A 116 -4.71 -13.15 0.35
N GLY A 117 -5.09 -13.23 -0.94
CA GLY A 117 -6.46 -13.52 -1.30
C GLY A 117 -7.10 -12.33 -1.98
N ASP A 118 -8.40 -12.42 -2.17
CA ASP A 118 -9.13 -11.39 -2.88
C ASP A 118 -9.31 -10.16 -2.03
N ASP A 119 -9.30 -9.01 -2.68
CA ASP A 119 -9.48 -7.74 -2.02
C ASP A 119 -10.37 -6.89 -2.90
N ALA A 120 -11.55 -6.55 -2.41
CA ALA A 120 -12.44 -5.68 -3.15
C ALA A 120 -12.17 -4.24 -2.74
N ILE A 121 -11.75 -3.43 -3.71
CA ILE A 121 -11.45 -2.03 -3.50
C ILE A 121 -12.63 -1.22 -3.99
N GLN A 122 -13.12 -0.32 -3.16
CA GLN A 122 -14.19 0.55 -3.56
C GLN A 122 -13.77 1.99 -3.40
N VAL A 123 -13.64 2.69 -4.52
CA VAL A 123 -13.35 4.13 -4.51
C VAL A 123 -14.66 4.84 -4.24
N LEU A 124 -14.68 5.70 -3.23
CA LEU A 124 -15.93 6.27 -2.78
C LEU A 124 -16.34 7.48 -3.59
N GLU A 125 -15.38 8.31 -3.99
CA GLU A 125 -15.73 9.46 -4.78
C GLU A 125 -14.48 10.18 -5.20
N GLU A 126 -14.65 11.16 -6.05
CA GLU A 126 -13.54 11.93 -6.55
C GLU A 126 -13.29 13.16 -5.77
N GLU A 127 -14.04 13.44 -4.73
CA GLU A 127 -13.81 14.64 -3.99
C GLU A 127 -12.43 14.71 -3.44
N PRO A 128 -11.86 15.89 -3.31
CA PRO A 128 -10.56 16.01 -2.69
C PRO A 128 -10.60 15.50 -1.28
N GLN A 129 -9.49 15.00 -0.84
CA GLN A 129 -9.33 14.54 0.53
C GLN A 129 -9.35 15.72 1.46
N ARG A 130 -9.94 15.52 2.61
CA ARG A 130 -10.01 16.55 3.62
C ARG A 130 -9.59 16.05 4.93
#